data_4a6ceeb22d4f9275df693bf24a12000c
#
_entry.id   4a6ceeb22d4f9275df693bf24a12000c
#
_cell.length_a   1.000
_cell.length_b   1.000
_cell.length_c   1.000
_cell.angle_alpha   90.00
_cell.angle_beta   90.00
_cell.angle_gamma   90.00
#
_symmetry.space_group_name_H-M   'P 1'
#
loop_
_entity.id
_entity.type
_entity.pdbx_description
1 polymer ?
#
loop_
_entity_poly.entity_id
_entity_poly.type
_entity_poly.pdbx_seq_one_letter_code
_entity_poly.pdbx_strand_id
1 'polypeptide(L)'
;MAKLRGVRGAAGWCAASALLYLLVRSILYAGANALLGLFHAGATLARPVGVSDLTVGLFQLFIGIGAILIPLGFTLRLTRLDNRDLRLLLPAPWSPAFCLPVFLGLANIGNLAGALLTALFGGESGAQRLPSGGSALFLQFVLLCVMPALLEELFFRGALQGLLRPSGSAVAIFGPALLFALLHLDLIQGLTALVCGVFLGWLAERSGSILPGMLLHFINNCLAFLTLYLRLYAPAELALALELFLVLFFPLFCLWLLYHARKQGFRFSAGLRPGVDVLAVFGSPAYTLAVLFLLAYTVFFVS
;
A
#
# COMPACT_ATOMS: atom_id res chain seq x y z
N MET A 1 14.53 28.34 5.53
CA MET A 1 13.56 27.31 5.16
C MET A 1 13.87 26.60 3.83
N ALA A 2 14.46 27.21 2.85
CA ALA A 2 14.94 26.51 1.63
C ALA A 2 15.98 25.39 1.89
N LYS A 3 16.73 25.45 2.96
CA LYS A 3 17.75 24.45 3.35
C LYS A 3 17.20 23.11 3.85
N LEU A 4 15.95 23.03 4.33
CA LEU A 4 15.30 21.76 4.72
C LEU A 4 14.81 20.95 3.51
N ARG A 5 14.81 21.52 2.33
CA ARG A 5 14.47 20.89 1.05
C ARG A 5 15.65 20.23 0.35
N GLY A 6 16.80 20.06 1.02
CA GLY A 6 17.84 19.20 0.51
C GLY A 6 17.32 17.76 0.39
N VAL A 7 17.82 17.04 -0.60
CA VAL A 7 17.43 15.66 -0.91
C VAL A 7 17.42 14.75 0.33
N ARG A 8 18.44 14.89 1.20
CA ARG A 8 18.55 14.17 2.48
C ARG A 8 17.46 14.55 3.47
N GLY A 9 17.07 15.82 3.52
CA GLY A 9 15.99 16.31 4.39
C GLY A 9 14.64 15.76 3.97
N ALA A 10 14.34 15.69 2.67
CA ALA A 10 13.11 15.09 2.15
C ALA A 10 13.03 13.59 2.47
N ALA A 11 14.12 12.85 2.29
CA ALA A 11 14.21 11.44 2.66
C ALA A 11 14.00 11.22 4.17
N GLY A 12 14.59 12.08 5.01
CA GLY A 12 14.38 12.07 6.46
C GLY A 12 12.92 12.29 6.85
N TRP A 13 12.23 13.21 6.21
CA TRP A 13 10.80 13.43 6.44
C TRP A 13 9.94 12.26 5.99
N CYS A 14 10.26 11.60 4.86
CA CYS A 14 9.57 10.37 4.43
C CYS A 14 9.75 9.26 5.48
N ALA A 15 10.98 9.06 5.97
CA ALA A 15 11.27 8.09 7.02
C ALA A 15 10.51 8.39 8.32
N ALA A 16 10.57 9.65 8.80
CA ALA A 16 9.87 10.07 10.01
C ALA A 16 8.34 9.88 9.89
N SER A 17 7.76 10.19 8.73
CA SER A 17 6.34 10.00 8.48
C SER A 17 5.93 8.52 8.48
N ALA A 18 6.76 7.64 7.89
CA ALA A 18 6.53 6.20 7.87
C ALA A 18 6.63 5.58 9.29
N LEU A 19 7.65 6.00 10.07
CA LEU A 19 7.77 5.55 11.46
C LEU A 19 6.65 6.10 12.35
N LEU A 20 6.21 7.34 12.13
CA LEU A 20 5.07 7.92 12.83
C LEU A 20 3.77 7.16 12.52
N TYR A 21 3.58 6.72 11.26
CA TYR A 21 2.47 5.84 10.88
C TYR A 21 2.47 4.56 11.73
N LEU A 22 3.61 3.86 11.81
CA LEU A 22 3.72 2.65 12.59
C LEU A 22 3.47 2.90 14.08
N LEU A 23 4.04 3.97 14.63
CA LEU A 23 3.88 4.35 16.05
C LEU A 23 2.41 4.65 16.38
N VAL A 24 1.75 5.50 15.58
CA VAL A 24 0.34 5.86 15.79
C VAL A 24 -0.55 4.62 15.67
N ARG A 25 -0.33 3.78 14.65
CA ARG A 25 -1.06 2.52 14.48
C ARG A 25 -0.91 1.63 15.72
N SER A 26 0.30 1.46 16.22
CA SER A 26 0.58 0.62 17.40
C SER A 26 -0.07 1.16 18.67
N ILE A 27 -0.01 2.47 18.90
CA ILE A 27 -0.66 3.12 20.06
C ILE A 27 -2.18 2.94 19.99
N LEU A 28 -2.79 3.21 18.84
CA LEU A 28 -4.23 3.09 18.66
C LEU A 28 -4.68 1.63 18.79
N TYR A 29 -3.90 0.68 18.27
CA TYR A 29 -4.17 -0.75 18.41
C TYR A 29 -4.08 -1.21 19.88
N ALA A 30 -3.06 -0.78 20.60
CA ALA A 30 -2.90 -1.08 22.02
C ALA A 30 -4.04 -0.47 22.85
N GLY A 31 -4.42 0.79 22.58
CA GLY A 31 -5.55 1.45 23.22
C GLY A 31 -6.88 0.74 22.97
N ALA A 32 -7.14 0.32 21.73
CA ALA A 32 -8.33 -0.45 21.38
C ALA A 32 -8.38 -1.80 22.12
N ASN A 33 -7.26 -2.52 22.18
CA ASN A 33 -7.18 -3.78 22.96
C ASN A 33 -7.41 -3.53 24.45
N ALA A 34 -6.87 -2.48 25.03
CA ALA A 34 -7.09 -2.15 26.43
C ALA A 34 -8.59 -1.85 26.69
N LEU A 35 -9.22 -1.06 25.83
CA LEU A 35 -10.66 -0.76 25.94
C LEU A 35 -11.51 -2.03 25.80
N LEU A 36 -11.23 -2.90 24.83
CA LEU A 36 -11.94 -4.16 24.67
C LEU A 36 -11.81 -5.02 25.92
N GLY A 37 -10.60 -5.11 26.49
CA GLY A 37 -10.33 -5.90 27.70
C GLY A 37 -11.07 -5.38 28.96
N LEU A 38 -11.38 -4.09 29.03
CA LEU A 38 -12.18 -3.50 30.13
C LEU A 38 -13.65 -3.95 30.11
N PHE A 39 -14.24 -4.12 28.93
CA PHE A 39 -15.64 -4.47 28.77
C PHE A 39 -15.87 -5.97 28.52
N HIS A 40 -14.86 -6.67 27.96
CA HIS A 40 -14.91 -8.09 27.61
C HIS A 40 -13.61 -8.75 28.06
N ALA A 41 -13.62 -9.42 29.21
CA ALA A 41 -12.43 -10.05 29.79
C ALA A 41 -11.73 -10.99 28.79
N GLY A 42 -10.45 -10.74 28.52
CA GLY A 42 -9.63 -11.51 27.59
C GLY A 42 -9.87 -11.22 26.10
N ALA A 43 -10.76 -10.27 25.75
CA ALA A 43 -10.98 -9.89 24.36
C ALA A 43 -9.86 -8.96 23.85
N THR A 44 -9.46 -9.21 22.60
CA THR A 44 -8.57 -8.34 21.81
C THR A 44 -9.09 -8.25 20.38
N LEU A 45 -8.57 -7.33 19.59
CA LEU A 45 -8.90 -7.26 18.15
C LEU A 45 -8.50 -8.52 17.38
N ALA A 46 -7.47 -9.23 17.84
CA ALA A 46 -7.06 -10.52 17.27
C ALA A 46 -7.93 -11.70 17.76
N ARG A 47 -8.48 -11.59 18.99
CA ARG A 47 -9.36 -12.60 19.60
C ARG A 47 -10.59 -11.90 20.21
N PRO A 48 -11.60 -11.54 19.40
CA PRO A 48 -12.73 -10.73 19.85
C PRO A 48 -13.81 -11.57 20.58
N VAL A 49 -13.45 -12.17 21.70
CA VAL A 49 -14.37 -13.01 22.50
C VAL A 49 -15.50 -12.15 23.05
N GLY A 50 -16.75 -12.49 22.68
CA GLY A 50 -17.95 -11.77 23.14
C GLY A 50 -18.15 -10.39 22.51
N VAL A 51 -17.34 -10.02 21.50
CA VAL A 51 -17.42 -8.74 20.80
C VAL A 51 -18.03 -8.94 19.41
N SER A 52 -18.93 -8.07 18.99
CA SER A 52 -19.52 -8.16 17.64
C SER A 52 -18.50 -7.80 16.55
N ASP A 53 -18.62 -8.43 15.36
CA ASP A 53 -17.79 -8.11 14.19
C ASP A 53 -17.89 -6.64 13.78
N LEU A 54 -19.08 -6.03 13.96
CA LEU A 54 -19.28 -4.60 13.71
C LEU A 54 -18.42 -3.75 14.65
N THR A 55 -18.39 -4.07 15.94
CA THR A 55 -17.58 -3.35 16.93
C THR A 55 -16.09 -3.46 16.60
N VAL A 56 -15.62 -4.67 16.28
CA VAL A 56 -14.23 -4.91 15.85
C VAL A 56 -13.90 -4.06 14.60
N GLY A 57 -14.78 -4.09 13.60
CA GLY A 57 -14.62 -3.31 12.38
C GLY A 57 -14.57 -1.79 12.64
N LEU A 58 -15.38 -1.26 13.56
CA LEU A 58 -15.34 0.17 13.94
C LEU A 58 -14.00 0.56 14.60
N PHE A 59 -13.45 -0.29 15.48
CA PHE A 59 -12.10 -0.06 16.01
C PHE A 59 -11.05 -0.08 14.92
N GLN A 60 -11.10 -1.06 14.02
CA GLN A 60 -10.18 -1.15 12.88
C GLN A 60 -10.27 0.09 11.97
N LEU A 61 -11.48 0.59 11.70
CA LEU A 61 -11.71 1.81 10.94
C LEU A 61 -11.06 3.03 11.62
N PHE A 62 -11.30 3.20 12.90
CA PHE A 62 -10.71 4.29 13.69
C PHE A 62 -9.18 4.22 13.69
N ILE A 63 -8.61 3.03 13.90
CA ILE A 63 -7.16 2.80 13.85
C ILE A 63 -6.60 3.11 12.47
N GLY A 64 -7.22 2.59 11.40
CA GLY A 64 -6.75 2.79 10.03
C GLY A 64 -6.77 4.26 9.60
N ILE A 65 -7.87 4.97 9.91
CA ILE A 65 -7.98 6.41 9.62
C ILE A 65 -6.93 7.20 10.41
N GLY A 66 -6.83 6.97 11.73
CA GLY A 66 -5.90 7.68 12.60
C GLY A 66 -4.45 7.43 12.22
N ALA A 67 -4.09 6.16 11.91
CA ALA A 67 -2.74 5.76 11.52
C ALA A 67 -2.24 6.48 10.26
N ILE A 68 -3.14 6.83 9.34
CA ILE A 68 -2.76 7.53 8.10
C ILE A 68 -2.93 9.04 8.22
N LEU A 69 -4.08 9.53 8.72
CA LEU A 69 -4.37 10.96 8.72
C LEU A 69 -3.50 11.75 9.70
N ILE A 70 -3.11 11.17 10.84
CA ILE A 70 -2.24 11.87 11.81
C ILE A 70 -0.83 12.09 11.21
N PRO A 71 -0.12 11.08 10.69
CA PRO A 71 1.17 11.30 10.02
C PRO A 71 1.06 12.17 8.78
N LEU A 72 -0.01 12.01 7.99
CA LEU A 72 -0.27 12.86 6.83
C LEU A 72 -0.38 14.33 7.23
N GLY A 73 -1.24 14.65 8.19
CA GLY A 73 -1.42 16.02 8.69
C GLY A 73 -0.13 16.61 9.26
N PHE A 74 0.63 15.80 10.02
CA PHE A 74 1.94 16.19 10.53
C PHE A 74 2.92 16.50 9.38
N THR A 75 2.99 15.61 8.38
CA THR A 75 3.84 15.77 7.21
C THR A 75 3.50 17.04 6.44
N LEU A 76 2.22 17.24 6.10
CA LEU A 76 1.75 18.42 5.36
C LEU A 76 2.06 19.72 6.09
N ARG A 77 1.79 19.74 7.40
CA ARG A 77 2.01 20.95 8.23
C ARG A 77 3.49 21.33 8.33
N LEU A 78 4.38 20.37 8.53
CA LEU A 78 5.80 20.63 8.72
C LEU A 78 6.55 20.87 7.41
N THR A 79 6.16 20.19 6.34
CA THR A 79 6.84 20.31 5.04
C THR A 79 6.19 21.36 4.13
N ARG A 80 5.02 21.87 4.49
CA ARG A 80 4.24 22.88 3.73
C ARG A 80 3.94 22.42 2.30
N LEU A 81 3.65 21.13 2.12
CA LEU A 81 3.11 20.62 0.88
C LEU A 81 1.72 21.19 0.63
N ASP A 82 1.44 21.55 -0.61
CA ASP A 82 0.13 22.04 -1.03
C ASP A 82 -0.65 20.99 -1.85
N ASN A 83 -1.88 21.35 -2.26
CA ASN A 83 -2.73 20.45 -3.04
C ASN A 83 -2.13 20.07 -4.41
N ARG A 84 -1.24 20.90 -4.96
CA ARG A 84 -0.54 20.61 -6.23
C ARG A 84 0.55 19.57 -6.02
N ASP A 85 1.25 19.64 -4.87
CA ASP A 85 2.22 18.61 -4.48
C ASP A 85 1.54 17.27 -4.28
N LEU A 86 0.32 17.25 -3.72
CA LEU A 86 -0.50 16.05 -3.52
C LEU A 86 -1.08 15.48 -4.81
N ARG A 87 -1.09 16.25 -5.90
CA ARG A 87 -1.66 15.83 -7.20
C ARG A 87 -3.10 15.35 -7.14
N LEU A 88 -3.93 15.99 -6.31
CA LEU A 88 -5.38 15.81 -6.25
C LEU A 88 -6.09 16.58 -7.39
N LEU A 89 -5.57 16.47 -8.59
CA LEU A 89 -6.05 17.16 -9.78
C LEU A 89 -6.57 16.13 -10.79
N LEU A 90 -7.36 16.60 -11.75
CA LEU A 90 -7.77 15.74 -12.87
C LEU A 90 -6.52 15.25 -13.63
N PRO A 91 -6.45 13.97 -13.98
CA PRO A 91 -5.29 13.41 -14.63
C PRO A 91 -5.14 13.92 -16.07
N ALA A 92 -3.90 14.06 -16.54
CA ALA A 92 -3.62 14.07 -17.96
C ALA A 92 -4.13 12.78 -18.62
N PRO A 93 -4.38 12.75 -19.94
CA PRO A 93 -4.87 11.57 -20.62
C PRO A 93 -4.02 10.32 -20.30
N TRP A 94 -4.66 9.28 -19.83
CA TRP A 94 -4.09 7.97 -19.53
C TRP A 94 -4.99 6.88 -20.11
N SER A 95 -4.47 5.69 -20.32
CA SER A 95 -5.25 4.58 -20.89
C SER A 95 -5.66 3.59 -19.80
N PRO A 96 -6.92 3.61 -19.32
CA PRO A 96 -7.41 2.58 -18.40
C PRO A 96 -7.32 1.18 -18.98
N ALA A 97 -7.59 1.02 -20.29
CA ALA A 97 -7.51 -0.26 -21.00
C ALA A 97 -6.08 -0.85 -21.03
N PHE A 98 -5.04 -0.02 -20.90
CA PHE A 98 -3.67 -0.47 -20.75
C PHE A 98 -3.29 -0.62 -19.28
N CYS A 99 -3.53 0.42 -18.47
CA CYS A 99 -3.00 0.47 -17.10
C CYS A 99 -3.67 -0.55 -16.17
N LEU A 100 -4.97 -0.80 -16.29
CA LEU A 100 -5.68 -1.74 -15.42
C LEU A 100 -5.20 -3.18 -15.60
N PRO A 101 -5.17 -3.78 -16.81
CA PRO A 101 -4.68 -5.15 -16.94
C PRO A 101 -3.18 -5.28 -16.62
N VAL A 102 -2.37 -4.27 -16.92
CA VAL A 102 -0.96 -4.27 -16.52
C VAL A 102 -0.82 -4.26 -15.01
N PHE A 103 -1.56 -3.41 -14.31
CA PHE A 103 -1.54 -3.34 -12.85
C PHE A 103 -1.99 -4.65 -12.19
N LEU A 104 -3.12 -5.21 -12.63
CA LEU A 104 -3.63 -6.49 -12.13
C LEU A 104 -2.67 -7.65 -12.44
N GLY A 105 -2.04 -7.64 -13.60
CA GLY A 105 -1.01 -8.62 -13.95
C GLY A 105 0.21 -8.54 -13.04
N LEU A 106 0.71 -7.33 -12.78
CA LEU A 106 1.82 -7.11 -11.86
C LEU A 106 1.48 -7.52 -10.42
N ALA A 107 0.27 -7.20 -9.94
CA ALA A 107 -0.21 -7.62 -8.62
C ALA A 107 -0.25 -9.16 -8.51
N ASN A 108 -0.78 -9.85 -9.53
CA ASN A 108 -0.83 -11.31 -9.52
C ASN A 108 0.56 -11.97 -9.67
N ILE A 109 1.49 -11.37 -10.43
CA ILE A 109 2.89 -11.80 -10.46
C ILE A 109 3.52 -11.68 -9.06
N GLY A 110 3.28 -10.57 -8.37
CA GLY A 110 3.73 -10.36 -6.98
C GLY A 110 3.16 -11.41 -6.03
N ASN A 111 1.86 -11.67 -6.10
CA ASN A 111 1.18 -12.69 -5.30
C ASN A 111 1.74 -14.11 -5.57
N LEU A 112 1.99 -14.44 -6.84
CA LEU A 112 2.58 -15.73 -7.21
C LEU A 112 4.02 -15.87 -6.69
N ALA A 113 4.83 -14.81 -6.79
CA ALA A 113 6.17 -14.79 -6.21
C ALA A 113 6.13 -14.94 -4.68
N GLY A 114 5.18 -14.26 -4.01
CA GLY A 114 4.93 -14.41 -2.59
C GLY A 114 4.55 -15.85 -2.20
N ALA A 115 3.61 -16.45 -2.93
CA ALA A 115 3.20 -17.84 -2.71
C ALA A 115 4.37 -18.82 -2.89
N LEU A 116 5.23 -18.58 -3.87
CA LEU A 116 6.45 -19.38 -4.08
C LEU A 116 7.42 -19.25 -2.90
N LEU A 117 7.63 -18.03 -2.38
CA LEU A 117 8.47 -17.81 -1.20
C LEU A 117 7.90 -18.53 0.03
N THR A 118 6.58 -18.47 0.24
CA THR A 118 5.91 -19.24 1.30
C THR A 118 6.14 -20.74 1.16
N ALA A 119 6.04 -21.27 -0.06
CA ALA A 119 6.25 -22.69 -0.29
C ALA A 119 7.72 -23.12 -0.06
N LEU A 120 8.69 -22.25 -0.33
CA LEU A 120 10.11 -22.56 -0.19
C LEU A 120 10.64 -22.37 1.24
N PHE A 121 10.18 -21.35 1.94
CA PHE A 121 10.74 -20.95 3.25
C PHE A 121 9.79 -21.18 4.42
N GLY A 122 8.57 -21.62 4.16
CA GLY A 122 7.51 -21.68 5.13
C GLY A 122 6.90 -20.28 5.38
N GLY A 123 5.88 -20.23 6.15
CA GLY A 123 5.13 -19.04 6.55
C GLY A 123 3.65 -19.35 6.52
N GLU A 124 2.92 -18.88 7.52
CA GLU A 124 1.46 -18.97 7.53
C GLU A 124 0.90 -17.58 7.21
N SER A 125 0.15 -17.48 6.14
CA SER A 125 -0.72 -16.33 5.97
C SER A 125 -1.83 -16.44 7.01
N GLY A 126 -1.90 -15.48 7.94
CA GLY A 126 -2.92 -15.47 8.97
C GLY A 126 -4.32 -15.67 8.38
N ALA A 127 -5.13 -16.53 8.98
CA ALA A 127 -6.48 -16.83 8.52
C ALA A 127 -7.32 -15.54 8.52
N GLN A 128 -7.57 -15.00 7.34
CA GLN A 128 -8.45 -13.84 7.19
C GLN A 128 -9.90 -14.27 7.41
N ARG A 129 -10.62 -13.48 8.20
CA ARG A 129 -12.04 -13.71 8.48
C ARG A 129 -12.84 -12.53 7.91
N LEU A 130 -13.95 -12.87 7.27
CA LEU A 130 -14.96 -11.87 6.89
C LEU A 130 -16.26 -12.22 7.60
N PRO A 131 -17.05 -11.23 8.03
CA PRO A 131 -18.44 -11.46 8.42
C PRO A 131 -19.25 -11.99 7.23
N SER A 132 -20.26 -12.83 7.50
CA SER A 132 -21.08 -13.46 6.46
C SER A 132 -22.04 -12.49 5.78
N GLY A 133 -22.31 -11.32 6.36
CA GLY A 133 -23.21 -10.33 5.77
C GLY A 133 -23.49 -9.13 6.65
N GLY A 134 -24.46 -8.32 6.23
CA GLY A 134 -24.95 -7.15 6.96
C GLY A 134 -23.96 -5.97 7.01
N SER A 135 -24.17 -5.11 8.01
CA SER A 135 -23.35 -3.90 8.21
C SER A 135 -21.87 -4.20 8.51
N ALA A 136 -21.59 -5.34 9.15
CA ALA A 136 -20.22 -5.75 9.42
C ALA A 136 -19.45 -6.11 8.14
N LEU A 137 -20.07 -6.83 7.20
CA LEU A 137 -19.47 -7.13 5.90
C LEU A 137 -19.24 -5.85 5.08
N PHE A 138 -20.22 -4.94 5.05
CA PHE A 138 -20.08 -3.64 4.38
C PHE A 138 -18.93 -2.83 4.98
N LEU A 139 -18.79 -2.83 6.31
CA LEU A 139 -17.68 -2.15 6.98
C LEU A 139 -16.33 -2.77 6.62
N GLN A 140 -16.23 -4.10 6.53
CA GLN A 140 -15.01 -4.76 6.07
C GLN A 140 -14.69 -4.43 4.60
N PHE A 141 -15.70 -4.31 3.74
CA PHE A 141 -15.50 -3.81 2.36
C PHE A 141 -14.91 -2.39 2.35
N VAL A 142 -15.43 -1.49 3.18
CA VAL A 142 -14.86 -0.13 3.32
C VAL A 142 -13.42 -0.19 3.81
N LEU A 143 -13.13 -1.00 4.83
CA LEU A 143 -11.81 -1.15 5.42
C LEU A 143 -10.77 -1.75 4.48
N LEU A 144 -11.16 -2.72 3.67
CA LEU A 144 -10.22 -3.46 2.82
C LEU A 144 -10.12 -2.91 1.40
N CYS A 145 -11.17 -2.23 0.91
CA CYS A 145 -11.21 -1.76 -0.47
C CYS A 145 -11.14 -0.23 -0.59
N VAL A 146 -12.04 0.48 0.11
CA VAL A 146 -12.20 1.93 -0.08
C VAL A 146 -11.11 2.71 0.64
N MET A 147 -10.97 2.46 1.93
CA MET A 147 -10.07 3.22 2.80
C MET A 147 -8.61 3.13 2.34
N PRO A 148 -8.02 1.94 2.06
CA PRO A 148 -6.65 1.86 1.60
C PRO A 148 -6.45 2.58 0.25
N ALA A 149 -7.34 2.35 -0.71
CA ALA A 149 -7.23 2.97 -2.02
C ALA A 149 -7.23 4.51 -1.98
N LEU A 150 -7.95 5.11 -1.04
CA LEU A 150 -7.99 6.57 -0.88
C LEU A 150 -6.85 7.08 0.00
N LEU A 151 -6.72 6.56 1.21
CA LEU A 151 -5.84 7.13 2.22
C LEU A 151 -4.37 6.76 1.99
N GLU A 152 -4.08 5.53 1.55
CA GLU A 152 -2.70 5.13 1.26
C GLU A 152 -2.18 5.83 0.00
N GLU A 153 -2.99 5.96 -1.06
CA GLU A 153 -2.56 6.73 -2.23
C GLU A 153 -2.31 8.20 -1.87
N LEU A 154 -3.18 8.81 -1.06
CA LEU A 154 -2.98 10.17 -0.59
C LEU A 154 -1.67 10.31 0.23
N PHE A 155 -1.39 9.37 1.11
CA PHE A 155 -0.20 9.40 1.94
C PHE A 155 1.08 9.10 1.13
N PHE A 156 1.12 7.95 0.43
CA PHE A 156 2.34 7.52 -0.26
C PHE A 156 2.58 8.27 -1.57
N ARG A 157 1.56 8.42 -2.45
CA ARG A 157 1.72 9.05 -3.79
C ARG A 157 1.48 10.54 -3.74
N GLY A 158 0.59 11.00 -2.86
CA GLY A 158 0.40 12.42 -2.60
C GLY A 158 1.59 12.99 -1.82
N ALA A 159 1.65 12.70 -0.51
CA ALA A 159 2.59 13.36 0.40
C ALA A 159 4.04 12.87 0.25
N LEU A 160 4.34 11.58 0.45
CA LEU A 160 5.73 11.10 0.46
C LEU A 160 6.39 11.21 -0.92
N GLN A 161 5.67 10.84 -1.97
CA GLN A 161 6.17 11.02 -3.34
C GLN A 161 6.33 12.51 -3.68
N GLY A 162 5.39 13.37 -3.23
CA GLY A 162 5.48 14.83 -3.35
C GLY A 162 6.76 15.39 -2.76
N LEU A 163 7.16 14.93 -1.57
CA LEU A 163 8.41 15.32 -0.90
C LEU A 163 9.66 14.97 -1.71
N LEU A 164 9.66 13.79 -2.34
CA LEU A 164 10.83 13.27 -3.07
C LEU A 164 10.88 13.69 -4.54
N ARG A 165 9.79 14.22 -5.09
CA ARG A 165 9.69 14.65 -6.51
C ARG A 165 10.76 15.65 -6.94
N PRO A 166 11.19 16.62 -6.11
CA PRO A 166 12.31 17.50 -6.45
C PRO A 166 13.64 16.78 -6.67
N SER A 167 13.78 15.53 -6.23
CA SER A 167 14.97 14.69 -6.42
C SER A 167 14.97 13.89 -7.73
N GLY A 168 13.89 13.95 -8.50
CA GLY A 168 13.68 13.21 -9.73
C GLY A 168 12.64 12.10 -9.57
N SER A 169 12.01 11.72 -10.67
CA SER A 169 10.90 10.76 -10.66
C SER A 169 11.31 9.37 -10.19
N ALA A 170 12.53 8.93 -10.45
CA ALA A 170 13.01 7.63 -9.97
C ALA A 170 12.99 7.57 -8.43
N VAL A 171 13.57 8.57 -7.76
CA VAL A 171 13.60 8.63 -6.30
C VAL A 171 12.18 8.77 -5.74
N ALA A 172 11.36 9.61 -6.37
CA ALA A 172 9.98 9.84 -5.95
C ALA A 172 9.11 8.58 -6.08
N ILE A 173 9.37 7.71 -7.04
CA ILE A 173 8.65 6.45 -7.24
C ILE A 173 9.14 5.38 -6.27
N PHE A 174 10.45 5.08 -6.28
CA PHE A 174 11.00 3.94 -5.54
C PHE A 174 11.05 4.16 -4.02
N GLY A 175 11.31 5.40 -3.56
CA GLY A 175 11.40 5.70 -2.13
C GLY A 175 10.09 5.39 -1.38
N PRO A 176 8.96 6.03 -1.74
CA PRO A 176 7.69 5.75 -1.09
C PRO A 176 7.19 4.32 -1.34
N ALA A 177 7.48 3.71 -2.51
CA ALA A 177 7.10 2.33 -2.79
C ALA A 177 7.79 1.33 -1.86
N LEU A 178 9.07 1.55 -1.53
CA LEU A 178 9.78 0.72 -0.56
C LEU A 178 9.19 0.86 0.86
N LEU A 179 8.92 2.09 1.31
CA LEU A 179 8.27 2.31 2.62
C LEU A 179 6.86 1.72 2.67
N PHE A 180 6.09 1.84 1.58
CA PHE A 180 4.78 1.23 1.43
C PHE A 180 4.83 -0.29 1.58
N ALA A 181 5.79 -0.93 0.91
CA ALA A 181 6.01 -2.37 1.01
C ALA A 181 6.34 -2.80 2.45
N LEU A 182 7.28 -2.12 3.08
CA LEU A 182 7.73 -2.46 4.44
C LEU A 182 6.68 -2.24 5.53
N LEU A 183 5.79 -1.26 5.34
CA LEU A 183 4.70 -0.98 6.29
C LEU A 183 3.55 -1.99 6.22
N HIS A 184 3.55 -2.92 5.26
CA HIS A 184 2.66 -4.08 5.29
C HIS A 184 3.05 -5.07 6.41
N LEU A 185 4.31 -5.02 6.88
CA LEU A 185 4.83 -5.88 7.96
C LEU A 185 4.71 -7.39 7.65
N ASP A 186 4.67 -7.73 6.40
CA ASP A 186 4.61 -9.08 5.84
C ASP A 186 5.48 -9.08 4.59
N LEU A 187 6.50 -9.93 4.53
CA LEU A 187 7.46 -9.94 3.42
C LEU A 187 6.82 -10.34 2.10
N ILE A 188 5.84 -11.26 2.15
CA ILE A 188 5.16 -11.78 0.98
C ILE A 188 4.22 -10.72 0.40
N GLN A 189 3.36 -10.17 1.26
CA GLN A 189 2.48 -9.07 0.88
C GLN A 189 3.28 -7.81 0.51
N GLY A 190 4.38 -7.55 1.22
CA GLY A 190 5.30 -6.46 0.95
C GLY A 190 5.91 -6.51 -0.46
N LEU A 191 6.24 -7.70 -0.96
CA LEU A 191 6.75 -7.85 -2.32
C LEU A 191 5.70 -7.43 -3.37
N THR A 192 4.47 -7.89 -3.21
CA THR A 192 3.35 -7.47 -4.07
C THR A 192 3.11 -5.95 -3.95
N ALA A 193 3.12 -5.42 -2.73
CA ALA A 193 2.96 -3.99 -2.47
C ALA A 193 4.09 -3.16 -3.08
N LEU A 194 5.34 -3.66 -3.10
CA LEU A 194 6.45 -2.99 -3.76
C LEU A 194 6.22 -2.84 -5.26
N VAL A 195 5.89 -3.94 -5.93
CA VAL A 195 5.65 -3.95 -7.39
C VAL A 195 4.48 -3.05 -7.75
N CYS A 196 3.36 -3.20 -7.04
CA CYS A 196 2.18 -2.33 -7.20
C CYS A 196 2.52 -0.87 -6.89
N GLY A 197 3.29 -0.65 -5.82
CA GLY A 197 3.73 0.66 -5.38
C GLY A 197 4.54 1.43 -6.40
N VAL A 198 5.46 0.74 -7.06
CA VAL A 198 6.28 1.30 -8.16
C VAL A 198 5.40 1.67 -9.35
N PHE A 199 4.46 0.79 -9.74
CA PHE A 199 3.57 1.08 -10.87
C PHE A 199 2.64 2.25 -10.58
N LEU A 200 2.01 2.30 -9.41
CA LEU A 200 1.12 3.40 -9.00
C LEU A 200 1.89 4.72 -8.89
N GLY A 201 3.11 4.69 -8.35
CA GLY A 201 3.99 5.85 -8.30
C GLY A 201 4.38 6.36 -9.69
N TRP A 202 4.70 5.46 -10.63
CA TRP A 202 4.95 5.80 -12.03
C TRP A 202 3.69 6.40 -12.69
N LEU A 203 2.51 5.82 -12.46
CA LEU A 203 1.26 6.31 -13.01
C LEU A 203 0.93 7.72 -12.50
N ALA A 204 1.17 7.98 -11.21
CA ALA A 204 1.00 9.30 -10.61
C ALA A 204 1.98 10.34 -11.22
N GLU A 205 3.24 9.95 -11.54
CA GLU A 205 4.17 10.84 -12.25
C GLU A 205 3.73 11.07 -13.70
N ARG A 206 3.25 10.05 -14.37
CA ARG A 206 2.87 10.11 -15.79
C ARG A 206 1.58 10.88 -16.03
N SER A 207 0.56 10.65 -15.18
CA SER A 207 -0.76 11.30 -15.30
C SER A 207 -0.83 12.68 -14.63
N GLY A 208 0.14 12.99 -13.76
CA GLY A 208 0.09 14.20 -12.94
C GLY A 208 -0.97 14.15 -11.83
N SER A 209 -1.56 12.99 -11.57
CA SER A 209 -2.67 12.80 -10.62
C SER A 209 -2.56 11.47 -9.89
N ILE A 210 -2.99 11.43 -8.64
CA ILE A 210 -3.11 10.18 -7.87
C ILE A 210 -4.45 9.48 -8.09
N LEU A 211 -5.44 10.13 -8.71
CA LEU A 211 -6.78 9.57 -8.91
C LEU A 211 -6.79 8.28 -9.74
N PRO A 212 -6.02 8.15 -10.86
CA PRO A 212 -5.91 6.88 -11.55
C PRO A 212 -5.36 5.76 -10.66
N GLY A 213 -4.37 6.07 -9.81
CA GLY A 213 -3.82 5.13 -8.83
C GLY A 213 -4.86 4.68 -7.82
N MET A 214 -5.62 5.61 -7.25
CA MET A 214 -6.75 5.30 -6.34
C MET A 214 -7.75 4.34 -6.98
N LEU A 215 -8.13 4.57 -8.24
CA LEU A 215 -9.07 3.70 -8.95
C LEU A 215 -8.50 2.29 -9.16
N LEU A 216 -7.26 2.17 -9.63
CA LEU A 216 -6.63 0.86 -9.86
C LEU A 216 -6.44 0.10 -8.55
N HIS A 217 -5.99 0.77 -7.50
CA HIS A 217 -5.83 0.20 -6.17
C HIS A 217 -7.18 -0.29 -5.62
N PHE A 218 -8.24 0.52 -5.73
CA PHE A 218 -9.59 0.13 -5.34
C PHE A 218 -10.07 -1.13 -6.07
N ILE A 219 -9.93 -1.18 -7.40
CA ILE A 219 -10.35 -2.35 -8.20
C ILE A 219 -9.58 -3.60 -7.77
N ASN A 220 -8.27 -3.50 -7.57
CA ASN A 220 -7.46 -4.64 -7.10
C ASN A 220 -7.95 -5.15 -5.73
N ASN A 221 -8.19 -4.25 -4.80
CA ASN A 221 -8.67 -4.63 -3.47
C ASN A 221 -10.09 -5.20 -3.50
N CYS A 222 -10.96 -4.71 -4.39
CA CYS A 222 -12.27 -5.31 -4.63
C CYS A 222 -12.17 -6.75 -5.15
N LEU A 223 -11.24 -7.02 -6.08
CA LEU A 223 -11.01 -8.37 -6.58
C LEU A 223 -10.46 -9.29 -5.48
N ALA A 224 -9.52 -8.82 -4.68
CA ALA A 224 -9.00 -9.56 -3.53
C ALA A 224 -10.10 -9.85 -2.48
N PHE A 225 -10.93 -8.85 -2.17
CA PHE A 225 -12.08 -9.01 -1.29
C PHE A 225 -13.09 -10.01 -1.83
N LEU A 226 -13.43 -9.94 -3.11
CA LEU A 226 -14.33 -10.89 -3.78
C LEU A 226 -13.78 -12.31 -3.73
N THR A 227 -12.49 -12.49 -4.03
CA THR A 227 -11.83 -13.79 -3.97
C THR A 227 -11.90 -14.37 -2.55
N LEU A 228 -11.59 -13.56 -1.53
CA LEU A 228 -11.70 -13.98 -0.14
C LEU A 228 -13.15 -14.34 0.26
N TYR A 229 -14.12 -13.53 -0.15
CA TYR A 229 -15.54 -13.78 0.10
C TYR A 229 -15.99 -15.11 -0.51
N LEU A 230 -15.62 -15.37 -1.77
CA LEU A 230 -15.95 -16.62 -2.46
C LEU A 230 -15.29 -17.82 -1.80
N ARG A 231 -14.04 -17.71 -1.36
CA ARG A 231 -13.35 -18.78 -0.61
C ARG A 231 -14.08 -19.17 0.69
N LEU A 232 -14.70 -18.20 1.36
CA LEU A 232 -15.35 -18.41 2.65
C LEU A 232 -16.80 -18.87 2.55
N TYR A 233 -17.53 -18.43 1.51
CA TYR A 233 -19.00 -18.53 1.49
C TYR A 233 -19.59 -19.12 0.20
N ALA A 234 -18.78 -19.35 -0.84
CA ALA A 234 -19.25 -19.92 -2.12
C ALA A 234 -18.74 -21.36 -2.30
N PRO A 235 -19.25 -22.09 -3.29
CA PRO A 235 -18.65 -23.35 -3.73
C PRO A 235 -17.17 -23.19 -4.08
N ALA A 236 -16.34 -24.15 -3.68
CA ALA A 236 -14.89 -24.08 -3.87
C ALA A 236 -14.49 -23.93 -5.36
N GLU A 237 -15.27 -24.50 -6.26
CA GLU A 237 -15.07 -24.45 -7.71
C GLU A 237 -15.15 -23.01 -8.25
N LEU A 238 -16.06 -22.19 -7.70
CA LEU A 238 -16.23 -20.81 -8.11
C LEU A 238 -15.07 -19.94 -7.63
N ALA A 239 -14.64 -20.13 -6.38
CA ALA A 239 -13.45 -19.44 -5.86
C ALA A 239 -12.20 -19.80 -6.65
N LEU A 240 -11.98 -21.11 -6.90
CA LEU A 240 -10.86 -21.60 -7.68
C LEU A 240 -10.89 -21.08 -9.13
N ALA A 241 -12.07 -21.07 -9.78
CA ALA A 241 -12.21 -20.54 -11.13
C ALA A 241 -11.81 -19.07 -11.24
N LEU A 242 -12.25 -18.23 -10.29
CA LEU A 242 -11.84 -16.82 -10.24
C LEU A 242 -10.33 -16.69 -10.00
N GLU A 243 -9.77 -17.43 -9.06
CA GLU A 243 -8.34 -17.38 -8.75
C GLU A 243 -7.48 -17.79 -9.95
N LEU A 244 -7.81 -18.91 -10.58
CA LEU A 244 -7.11 -19.36 -11.79
C LEU A 244 -7.23 -18.34 -12.93
N PHE A 245 -8.40 -17.75 -13.11
CA PHE A 245 -8.57 -16.65 -14.08
C PHE A 245 -7.66 -15.47 -13.76
N LEU A 246 -7.64 -14.98 -12.51
CA LEU A 246 -6.81 -13.86 -12.11
C LEU A 246 -5.32 -14.14 -12.27
N VAL A 247 -4.87 -15.31 -11.82
CA VAL A 247 -3.45 -15.69 -11.79
C VAL A 247 -2.91 -16.09 -13.17
N LEU A 248 -3.73 -16.60 -14.05
CA LEU A 248 -3.29 -17.00 -15.40
C LEU A 248 -3.51 -15.90 -16.43
N PHE A 249 -4.73 -15.34 -16.48
CA PHE A 249 -5.09 -14.38 -17.51
C PHE A 249 -4.33 -13.06 -17.37
N PHE A 250 -4.36 -12.42 -16.20
CA PHE A 250 -3.80 -11.07 -16.04
C PHE A 250 -2.27 -11.02 -16.18
N PRO A 251 -1.46 -11.95 -15.64
CA PRO A 251 -0.03 -11.98 -15.90
C PRO A 251 0.31 -12.15 -17.38
N LEU A 252 -0.33 -13.11 -18.04
CA LEU A 252 -0.08 -13.36 -19.47
C LEU A 252 -0.49 -12.16 -20.33
N PHE A 253 -1.65 -11.60 -20.05
CA PHE A 253 -2.13 -10.41 -20.76
C PHE A 253 -1.28 -9.18 -20.49
N CYS A 254 -0.79 -9.00 -19.27
CA CYS A 254 0.17 -7.97 -18.91
C CYS A 254 1.46 -8.11 -19.76
N LEU A 255 2.05 -9.30 -19.80
CA LEU A 255 3.26 -9.54 -20.59
C LEU A 255 3.03 -9.29 -22.07
N TRP A 256 1.89 -9.71 -22.60
CA TRP A 256 1.51 -9.46 -23.99
C TRP A 256 1.36 -7.95 -24.27
N LEU A 257 0.67 -7.22 -23.42
CA LEU A 257 0.49 -5.75 -23.54
C LEU A 257 1.84 -5.04 -23.48
N LEU A 258 2.70 -5.38 -22.52
CA LEU A 258 4.02 -4.76 -22.37
C LEU A 258 4.92 -5.04 -23.56
N TYR A 259 4.89 -6.27 -24.11
CA TYR A 259 5.62 -6.62 -25.30
C TYR A 259 5.19 -5.77 -26.50
N HIS A 260 3.88 -5.63 -26.76
CA HIS A 260 3.36 -4.83 -27.87
C HIS A 260 3.60 -3.33 -27.66
N ALA A 261 3.40 -2.82 -26.45
CA ALA A 261 3.68 -1.44 -26.10
C ALA A 261 5.16 -1.10 -26.31
N ARG A 262 6.09 -2.01 -25.92
CA ARG A 262 7.52 -1.83 -26.17
C ARG A 262 7.86 -1.77 -27.66
N LYS A 263 7.23 -2.61 -28.50
CA LYS A 263 7.39 -2.54 -29.96
C LYS A 263 6.91 -1.20 -30.55
N GLN A 264 5.92 -0.57 -29.92
CA GLN A 264 5.40 0.76 -30.30
C GLN A 264 6.22 1.90 -29.69
N GLY A 265 7.38 1.63 -29.09
CA GLY A 265 8.26 2.64 -28.50
C GLY A 265 7.94 3.03 -27.07
N PHE A 266 6.97 2.37 -26.41
CA PHE A 266 6.69 2.62 -25.01
C PHE A 266 7.89 2.25 -24.13
N ARG A 267 8.27 3.15 -23.22
CA ARG A 267 9.30 2.92 -22.21
C ARG A 267 8.82 3.39 -20.86
N PHE A 268 9.02 2.56 -19.84
CA PHE A 268 8.95 3.05 -18.47
C PHE A 268 10.11 4.03 -18.26
N SER A 269 9.79 5.30 -18.13
CA SER A 269 10.80 6.32 -17.87
C SER A 269 10.69 6.78 -16.42
N ALA A 270 11.76 6.59 -15.68
CA ALA A 270 11.97 7.20 -14.38
C ALA A 270 13.35 7.85 -14.42
N GLY A 271 13.40 9.17 -14.34
CA GLY A 271 14.62 9.95 -14.46
C GLY A 271 15.15 10.41 -13.10
N LEU A 272 16.47 10.52 -13.01
CA LEU A 272 17.12 11.24 -11.91
C LEU A 272 17.25 12.70 -12.30
N ARG A 273 17.12 13.61 -11.34
CA ARG A 273 17.48 15.00 -11.57
C ARG A 273 19.01 15.09 -11.72
N PRO A 274 19.52 15.81 -12.72
CA PRO A 274 20.97 16.04 -12.86
C PRO A 274 21.58 16.59 -11.56
N GLY A 275 22.69 15.98 -11.11
CA GLY A 275 23.37 16.34 -9.87
C GLY A 275 22.75 15.80 -8.58
N VAL A 276 21.69 14.98 -8.66
CA VAL A 276 21.15 14.24 -7.50
C VAL A 276 21.82 12.87 -7.41
N ASP A 277 22.54 12.67 -6.35
CA ASP A 277 23.08 11.36 -6.00
C ASP A 277 21.96 10.51 -5.35
N VAL A 278 21.65 9.38 -5.96
CA VAL A 278 20.66 8.40 -5.46
C VAL A 278 21.07 7.91 -4.06
N LEU A 279 22.37 7.72 -3.83
CA LEU A 279 22.89 7.35 -2.53
C LEU A 279 22.68 8.44 -1.46
N ALA A 280 22.58 9.71 -1.88
CA ALA A 280 22.26 10.78 -0.93
C ALA A 280 20.83 10.68 -0.38
N VAL A 281 19.91 10.04 -1.11
CA VAL A 281 18.52 9.80 -0.67
C VAL A 281 18.45 8.52 0.15
N PHE A 282 18.76 7.40 -0.51
CA PHE A 282 18.59 6.07 0.08
C PHE A 282 19.66 5.78 1.16
N GLY A 283 20.83 6.41 1.08
CA GLY A 283 21.87 6.36 2.11
C GLY A 283 21.75 7.47 3.15
N SER A 284 20.66 8.26 3.18
CA SER A 284 20.47 9.19 4.30
C SER A 284 20.27 8.40 5.60
N PRO A 285 20.97 8.74 6.70
CA PRO A 285 20.90 7.92 7.92
C PRO A 285 19.47 7.66 8.41
N ALA A 286 18.62 8.68 8.38
CA ALA A 286 17.24 8.54 8.83
C ALA A 286 16.42 7.57 7.94
N TYR A 287 16.59 7.64 6.62
CA TYR A 287 15.87 6.75 5.70
C TYR A 287 16.39 5.32 5.81
N THR A 288 17.70 5.14 5.81
CA THR A 288 18.34 3.81 5.97
C THR A 288 17.95 3.15 7.29
N LEU A 289 18.02 3.90 8.40
CA LEU A 289 17.62 3.37 9.72
C LEU A 289 16.13 3.00 9.76
N ALA A 290 15.25 3.80 9.14
CA ALA A 290 13.84 3.45 9.06
C ALA A 290 13.61 2.16 8.26
N VAL A 291 14.27 2.01 7.10
CA VAL A 291 14.19 0.78 6.29
C VAL A 291 14.70 -0.44 7.06
N LEU A 292 15.88 -0.33 7.69
CA LEU A 292 16.45 -1.42 8.49
C LEU A 292 15.58 -1.77 9.69
N PHE A 293 15.04 -0.76 10.37
CA PHE A 293 14.12 -0.97 11.49
C PHE A 293 12.83 -1.69 11.04
N LEU A 294 12.19 -1.24 9.96
CA LEU A 294 10.97 -1.87 9.45
C LEU A 294 11.23 -3.32 8.98
N LEU A 295 12.35 -3.57 8.30
CA LEU A 295 12.77 -4.93 7.93
C LEU A 295 12.96 -5.81 9.16
N ALA A 296 13.74 -5.34 10.13
CA ALA A 296 13.98 -6.08 11.36
C ALA A 296 12.68 -6.32 12.14
N TYR A 297 11.81 -5.30 12.23
CA TYR A 297 10.52 -5.43 12.89
C TYR A 297 9.64 -6.50 12.21
N THR A 298 9.58 -6.51 10.87
CA THR A 298 8.84 -7.54 10.12
C THR A 298 9.41 -8.92 10.38
N VAL A 299 10.73 -9.09 10.28
CA VAL A 299 11.36 -10.43 10.41
C VAL A 299 11.31 -10.97 11.83
N PHE A 300 11.47 -10.14 12.87
CA PHE A 300 11.61 -10.65 14.25
C PHE A 300 10.32 -10.59 15.09
N PHE A 301 9.33 -9.81 14.70
CA PHE A 301 8.14 -9.57 15.51
C PHE A 301 6.81 -9.91 14.83
N VAL A 302 6.80 -10.12 13.53
CA VAL A 302 5.55 -10.32 12.76
C VAL A 302 5.58 -11.62 11.95
N SER A 303 6.76 -12.10 11.55
CA SER A 303 6.96 -13.37 10.82
C SER A 303 6.82 -14.60 11.71
#